data_4ed723a9826e8a7a9964693ee97c66ac
#
_entry.id   4ed723a9826e8a7a9964693ee97c66ac
#
_cell.length_a   1.000
_cell.length_b   1.000
_cell.length_c   1.000
_cell.angle_alpha   90.00
_cell.angle_beta   90.00
_cell.angle_gamma   90.00
#
_symmetry.space_group_name_H-M   'P 1'
#
loop_
_entity.id
_entity.type
_entity.pdbx_description
1 polymer ?
#
loop_
_entity_poly.entity_id
_entity_poly.type
_entity_poly.pdbx_seq_one_letter_code
_entity_poly.pdbx_strand_id
1 'polypeptide(L)'
;AAFIYLDLYFALNEPTNPAFAHNFIIFAPSGLKSSVVPSLKTIQNFNPSWIIPEPAATDIKRMISFAVLDQGRTAKKSNKIKNPNVQKIANHQPLSELFGLVAVTNAEKVILERIQEKKGQINLFEESDDERDKQANELRNLIGKLPSLSIFIDEVHHAVSDEIKLRAVVTKWAQNKTVNSVIGFSG
;
A
#
# COMPACT_ATOMS: atom_id res chain seq x y z
N ALA A 1 -11.37 -9.00 -2.87
CA ALA A 1 -11.72 -8.43 -4.18
C ALA A 1 -13.07 -7.69 -4.13
N ALA A 2 -14.15 -8.34 -3.70
CA ALA A 2 -15.50 -7.76 -3.73
C ALA A 2 -15.59 -6.36 -3.08
N PHE A 3 -15.02 -6.18 -1.89
CA PHE A 3 -15.00 -4.87 -1.21
C PHE A 3 -14.37 -3.75 -2.06
N ILE A 4 -13.26 -4.05 -2.72
CA ILE A 4 -12.55 -3.07 -3.56
C ILE A 4 -13.46 -2.61 -4.72
N TYR A 5 -14.09 -3.55 -5.40
CA TYR A 5 -14.97 -3.23 -6.52
C TYR A 5 -16.24 -2.51 -6.07
N LEU A 6 -16.84 -2.89 -4.93
CA LEU A 6 -18.02 -2.22 -4.38
C LEU A 6 -17.69 -0.80 -3.91
N ASP A 7 -16.58 -0.60 -3.20
CA ASP A 7 -16.14 0.73 -2.79
C ASP A 7 -15.96 1.66 -4.00
N LEU A 8 -15.29 1.18 -5.05
CA LEU A 8 -15.11 1.95 -6.28
C LEU A 8 -16.44 2.26 -6.98
N TYR A 9 -17.35 1.30 -6.99
CA TYR A 9 -18.68 1.50 -7.58
C TYR A 9 -19.46 2.59 -6.83
N PHE A 10 -19.50 2.53 -5.52
CA PHE A 10 -20.18 3.54 -4.72
C PHE A 10 -19.46 4.90 -4.77
N ALA A 11 -18.13 4.90 -4.77
CA ALA A 11 -17.36 6.13 -4.92
C ALA A 11 -17.62 6.87 -6.26
N LEU A 12 -17.85 6.12 -7.33
CA LEU A 12 -18.24 6.71 -8.63
C LEU A 12 -19.66 7.26 -8.63
N ASN A 13 -20.60 6.59 -7.96
CA ASN A 13 -22.00 7.02 -7.90
C ASN A 13 -22.23 8.15 -6.88
N GLU A 14 -21.40 8.19 -5.83
CA GLU A 14 -21.47 9.16 -4.72
C GLU A 14 -20.11 9.84 -4.50
N PRO A 15 -19.59 10.61 -5.45
CA PRO A 15 -18.22 11.13 -5.42
C PRO A 15 -17.92 12.08 -4.26
N THR A 16 -18.96 12.64 -3.62
CA THR A 16 -18.83 13.51 -2.45
C THR A 16 -18.94 12.75 -1.11
N ASN A 17 -19.28 11.48 -1.15
CA ASN A 17 -19.40 10.66 0.05
C ASN A 17 -18.03 10.18 0.53
N PRO A 18 -17.53 10.65 1.68
CA PRO A 18 -16.21 10.27 2.17
C PRO A 18 -16.15 8.84 2.71
N ALA A 19 -17.26 8.12 2.78
CA ALA A 19 -17.31 6.76 3.29
C ALA A 19 -16.66 5.74 2.33
N PHE A 20 -16.65 6.03 1.04
CA PHE A 20 -16.15 5.10 0.03
C PHE A 20 -14.70 5.37 -0.36
N ALA A 21 -13.89 4.32 -0.37
CA ALA A 21 -12.50 4.43 -0.73
C ALA A 21 -12.30 4.43 -2.25
N HIS A 22 -11.30 5.19 -2.68
CA HIS A 22 -10.90 5.28 -4.09
C HIS A 22 -9.60 4.54 -4.38
N ASN A 23 -8.77 4.36 -3.35
CA ASN A 23 -7.46 3.75 -3.47
C ASN A 23 -7.26 2.73 -2.35
N PHE A 24 -6.48 1.70 -2.63
CA PHE A 24 -6.34 0.54 -1.75
C PHE A 24 -4.88 0.14 -1.60
N ILE A 25 -4.46 -0.08 -0.36
CA ILE A 25 -3.17 -0.69 -0.03
C ILE A 25 -3.44 -1.99 0.72
N ILE A 26 -2.83 -3.06 0.24
CA ILE A 26 -2.93 -4.39 0.83
C ILE A 26 -1.57 -4.77 1.39
N PHE A 27 -1.51 -4.97 2.70
CA PHE A 27 -0.34 -5.52 3.36
C PHE A 27 -0.49 -7.03 3.45
N ALA A 28 0.33 -7.73 2.65
CA ALA A 28 0.42 -9.17 2.71
C ALA A 28 1.53 -9.61 3.69
N PRO A 29 1.43 -10.81 4.27
CA PRO A 29 2.44 -11.33 5.17
C PRO A 29 3.81 -11.47 4.48
N SER A 30 4.86 -11.60 5.27
CA SER A 30 6.23 -11.70 4.78
C SER A 30 6.39 -12.90 3.83
N GLY A 31 6.89 -12.66 2.64
CA GLY A 31 7.03 -13.68 1.60
C GLY A 31 6.36 -13.27 0.29
N LEU A 32 6.82 -12.15 -0.27
CA LEU A 32 6.26 -11.48 -1.44
C LEU A 32 5.86 -12.39 -2.61
N LYS A 33 6.63 -13.45 -2.87
CA LYS A 33 6.34 -14.34 -4.01
C LYS A 33 5.22 -15.33 -3.73
N SER A 34 5.05 -15.72 -2.48
CA SER A 34 4.06 -16.73 -2.09
C SER A 34 2.68 -16.14 -1.75
N SER A 35 2.61 -14.90 -1.30
CA SER A 35 1.36 -14.28 -0.84
C SER A 35 0.92 -13.07 -1.66
N VAL A 36 1.83 -12.13 -1.95
CA VAL A 36 1.49 -10.87 -2.63
C VAL A 36 1.00 -11.09 -4.06
N VAL A 37 1.70 -11.92 -4.83
CA VAL A 37 1.34 -12.16 -6.25
C VAL A 37 0.02 -12.93 -6.38
N PRO A 38 -0.25 -13.99 -5.61
CA PRO A 38 -1.55 -14.65 -5.63
C PRO A 38 -2.70 -13.74 -5.22
N SER A 39 -2.54 -12.95 -4.15
CA SER A 39 -3.56 -12.00 -3.70
C SER A 39 -3.91 -10.98 -4.79
N LEU A 40 -2.89 -10.41 -5.44
CA LEU A 40 -3.10 -9.49 -6.56
C LEU A 40 -3.84 -10.16 -7.73
N LYS A 41 -3.43 -11.37 -8.11
CA LYS A 41 -4.09 -12.13 -9.18
C LYS A 41 -5.55 -12.43 -8.87
N THR A 42 -5.87 -12.71 -7.62
CA THR A 42 -7.26 -12.93 -7.18
C THR A 42 -8.11 -11.68 -7.42
N ILE A 43 -7.57 -10.48 -7.15
CA ILE A 43 -8.29 -9.25 -7.39
C ILE A 43 -8.39 -8.95 -8.89
N GLN A 44 -7.32 -9.14 -9.65
CA GLN A 44 -7.31 -8.93 -11.10
C GLN A 44 -8.27 -9.85 -11.87
N ASN A 45 -8.39 -11.11 -11.42
CA ASN A 45 -9.22 -12.13 -12.07
C ASN A 45 -10.68 -12.10 -11.57
N PHE A 46 -10.99 -11.30 -10.56
CA PHE A 46 -12.36 -11.17 -10.07
C PHE A 46 -13.28 -10.63 -11.16
N ASN A 47 -14.45 -11.23 -11.30
CA ASN A 47 -15.47 -10.71 -12.20
C ASN A 47 -16.44 -9.79 -11.45
N PRO A 48 -16.32 -8.47 -11.64
CA PRO A 48 -17.19 -7.53 -10.92
C PRO A 48 -18.66 -7.60 -11.32
N SER A 49 -19.00 -8.16 -12.49
CA SER A 49 -20.38 -8.32 -12.93
C SER A 49 -21.23 -9.24 -12.02
N TRP A 50 -20.58 -9.98 -11.12
CA TRP A 50 -21.30 -10.77 -10.12
C TRP A 50 -21.95 -9.91 -9.02
N ILE A 51 -21.45 -8.68 -8.83
CA ILE A 51 -21.86 -7.81 -7.71
C ILE A 51 -22.21 -6.38 -8.15
N ILE A 52 -21.83 -6.00 -9.36
CA ILE A 52 -22.02 -4.66 -9.92
C ILE A 52 -22.71 -4.81 -11.27
N PRO A 53 -23.76 -3.99 -11.56
CA PRO A 53 -24.43 -4.04 -12.85
C PRO A 53 -23.54 -3.54 -13.98
N GLU A 54 -23.76 -4.09 -15.19
CA GLU A 54 -23.15 -3.55 -16.42
C GLU A 54 -23.85 -2.23 -16.82
N PRO A 55 -23.16 -1.28 -17.45
CA PRO A 55 -21.75 -1.30 -17.88
C PRO A 55 -20.74 -0.92 -16.77
N ALA A 56 -21.18 -0.54 -15.57
CA ALA A 56 -20.34 -0.04 -14.50
C ALA A 56 -19.24 -1.06 -14.09
N ALA A 57 -19.56 -2.34 -14.07
CA ALA A 57 -18.58 -3.39 -13.75
C ALA A 57 -17.39 -3.39 -14.73
N THR A 58 -17.67 -3.28 -16.02
CA THR A 58 -16.65 -3.19 -17.07
C THR A 58 -15.84 -1.90 -16.96
N ASP A 59 -16.47 -0.78 -16.72
CA ASP A 59 -15.80 0.51 -16.61
C ASP A 59 -14.86 0.56 -15.40
N ILE A 60 -15.31 0.11 -14.23
CA ILE A 60 -14.46 0.03 -13.04
C ILE A 60 -13.25 -0.87 -13.29
N LYS A 61 -13.45 -2.02 -13.94
CA LYS A 61 -12.35 -2.94 -14.25
C LYS A 61 -11.27 -2.29 -15.14
N ARG A 62 -11.65 -1.38 -16.02
CA ARG A 62 -10.72 -0.60 -16.86
C ARG A 62 -10.01 0.51 -16.10
N MET A 63 -10.65 1.07 -15.07
CA MET A 63 -10.10 2.18 -14.29
C MET A 63 -9.09 1.71 -13.25
N ILE A 64 -9.17 0.46 -12.79
CA ILE A 64 -8.26 -0.05 -11.75
C ILE A 64 -6.85 -0.19 -12.30
N SER A 65 -5.90 0.38 -11.57
CA SER A 65 -4.47 0.21 -11.75
C SER A 65 -3.87 -0.65 -10.64
N PHE A 66 -3.05 -1.62 -11.01
CA PHE A 66 -2.44 -2.54 -10.07
C PHE A 66 -0.94 -2.26 -9.91
N ALA A 67 -0.46 -2.21 -8.68
CA ALA A 67 0.95 -2.03 -8.37
C ALA A 67 1.44 -3.04 -7.32
N VAL A 68 2.57 -3.70 -7.59
CA VAL A 68 3.30 -4.48 -6.59
C VAL A 68 4.47 -3.66 -6.10
N LEU A 69 4.47 -3.32 -4.82
CA LEU A 69 5.51 -2.53 -4.18
C LEU A 69 6.52 -3.47 -3.50
N ASP A 70 7.25 -4.21 -4.33
CA ASP A 70 8.15 -5.28 -3.91
C ASP A 70 9.62 -4.95 -4.09
N GLN A 71 9.95 -3.88 -4.83
CA GLN A 71 11.34 -3.58 -5.13
C GLN A 71 12.09 -3.19 -3.87
N GLY A 72 13.07 -4.03 -3.54
CA GLY A 72 14.13 -3.72 -2.62
C GLY A 72 15.25 -2.93 -3.34
N ARG A 73 16.39 -2.79 -2.67
CA ARG A 73 17.57 -2.14 -3.22
C ARG A 73 17.95 -2.64 -4.61
N THR A 74 18.19 -1.73 -5.51
CA THR A 74 19.05 -2.00 -6.65
C THR A 74 20.50 -1.74 -6.23
N ALA A 75 21.36 -2.75 -6.33
CA ALA A 75 22.77 -2.70 -5.93
C ALA A 75 23.66 -1.71 -6.73
N LYS A 76 23.08 -0.85 -7.55
CA LYS A 76 23.82 0.17 -8.31
C LYS A 76 23.79 1.50 -7.57
N LYS A 77 24.93 1.88 -7.01
CA LYS A 77 25.22 3.22 -6.50
C LYS A 77 25.04 4.24 -7.64
N SER A 78 23.91 4.88 -7.70
CA SER A 78 23.68 6.07 -8.49
C SER A 78 23.05 7.11 -7.59
N ASN A 79 23.67 8.27 -7.46
CA ASN A 79 23.25 9.40 -6.62
C ASN A 79 21.88 10.02 -7.03
N LYS A 80 21.13 9.38 -7.92
CA LYS A 80 19.83 9.83 -8.44
C LYS A 80 18.75 8.75 -8.41
N ILE A 81 18.89 7.72 -7.59
CA ILE A 81 17.89 6.65 -7.55
C ILE A 81 16.66 7.14 -6.79
N LYS A 82 15.61 7.46 -7.52
CA LYS A 82 14.27 7.62 -6.96
C LYS A 82 13.79 6.27 -6.48
N ASN A 83 13.14 6.23 -5.32
CA ASN A 83 12.53 5.01 -4.78
C ASN A 83 11.59 4.38 -5.83
N PRO A 84 11.88 3.16 -6.32
CA PRO A 84 11.11 2.56 -7.41
C PRO A 84 9.66 2.27 -7.02
N ASN A 85 9.38 2.02 -5.74
CA ASN A 85 8.02 1.81 -5.27
C ASN A 85 7.22 3.12 -5.26
N VAL A 86 7.87 4.24 -4.90
CA VAL A 86 7.27 5.58 -5.01
C VAL A 86 6.97 5.92 -6.46
N GLN A 87 7.88 5.60 -7.38
CA GLN A 87 7.65 5.84 -8.80
C GLN A 87 6.48 5.05 -9.38
N LYS A 88 6.29 3.81 -8.95
CA LYS A 88 5.15 2.99 -9.39
C LYS A 88 3.80 3.65 -9.06
N ILE A 89 3.71 4.35 -7.93
CA ILE A 89 2.51 5.08 -7.55
C ILE A 89 2.43 6.43 -8.27
N ALA A 90 3.52 7.21 -8.24
CA ALA A 90 3.55 8.59 -8.71
C ALA A 90 3.42 8.75 -10.24
N ASN A 91 3.74 7.70 -11.01
CA ASN A 91 3.69 7.76 -12.47
C ASN A 91 2.29 7.59 -13.07
N HIS A 92 1.27 7.31 -12.26
CA HIS A 92 -0.06 7.05 -12.80
C HIS A 92 -0.83 8.35 -13.11
N GLN A 93 -0.88 9.28 -12.16
CA GLN A 93 -1.57 10.57 -12.30
C GLN A 93 -1.27 11.45 -11.07
N PRO A 94 -1.65 12.73 -11.06
CA PRO A 94 -1.55 13.56 -9.87
C PRO A 94 -2.22 12.90 -8.66
N LEU A 95 -1.57 12.95 -7.50
CA LEU A 95 -2.06 12.24 -6.30
C LEU A 95 -3.48 12.67 -5.90
N SER A 96 -3.83 13.95 -6.09
CA SER A 96 -5.17 14.49 -5.79
C SER A 96 -6.29 13.88 -6.63
N GLU A 97 -5.95 13.37 -7.81
CA GLU A 97 -6.89 12.81 -8.78
C GLU A 97 -6.80 11.28 -8.85
N LEU A 98 -5.96 10.69 -8.01
CA LEU A 98 -5.71 9.26 -8.06
C LEU A 98 -6.97 8.48 -7.65
N PHE A 99 -7.45 7.67 -8.58
CA PHE A 99 -8.63 6.83 -8.43
C PHE A 99 -8.35 5.42 -8.95
N GLY A 100 -8.75 4.40 -8.20
CA GLY A 100 -8.64 3.02 -8.62
C GLY A 100 -7.25 2.38 -8.46
N LEU A 101 -6.35 2.97 -7.66
CA LEU A 101 -5.09 2.31 -7.34
C LEU A 101 -5.33 1.13 -6.40
N VAL A 102 -4.85 -0.05 -6.77
CA VAL A 102 -4.75 -1.23 -5.91
C VAL A 102 -3.28 -1.62 -5.80
N ALA A 103 -2.65 -1.29 -4.70
CA ALA A 103 -1.26 -1.61 -4.46
C ALA A 103 -1.12 -2.71 -3.40
N VAL A 104 -0.23 -3.66 -3.65
CA VAL A 104 0.09 -4.76 -2.73
C VAL A 104 1.54 -4.66 -2.31
N THR A 105 1.80 -4.80 -1.02
CA THR A 105 3.13 -4.70 -0.43
C THR A 105 3.23 -5.56 0.83
N ASN A 106 4.42 -5.64 1.43
CA ASN A 106 4.59 -6.16 2.78
C ASN A 106 4.90 -5.03 3.77
N ALA A 107 4.76 -5.30 5.05
CA ALA A 107 4.97 -4.31 6.11
C ALA A 107 6.39 -3.73 6.12
N GLU A 108 7.41 -4.54 5.81
CA GLU A 108 8.82 -4.12 5.77
C GLU A 108 9.10 -2.91 4.87
N LYS A 109 8.24 -2.68 3.86
CA LYS A 109 8.42 -1.55 2.92
C LYS A 109 8.04 -0.20 3.50
N VAL A 110 7.29 -0.18 4.60
CA VAL A 110 6.79 1.06 5.23
C VAL A 110 7.20 1.21 6.70
N ILE A 111 7.62 0.14 7.36
CA ILE A 111 8.16 0.21 8.71
C ILE A 111 9.66 0.57 8.66
N LEU A 112 10.11 1.35 9.66
CA LEU A 112 11.51 1.64 9.86
C LEU A 112 12.13 0.59 10.77
N GLU A 113 13.31 0.08 10.44
CA GLU A 113 14.01 -0.89 11.27
C GLU A 113 14.62 -0.26 12.53
N ARG A 114 14.99 1.02 12.48
CA ARG A 114 15.53 1.73 13.63
C ARG A 114 14.43 2.28 14.52
N ILE A 115 14.18 1.60 15.62
CA ILE A 115 13.75 2.21 16.86
C ILE A 115 15.01 2.32 17.71
N GLN A 116 15.60 3.50 17.64
CA GLN A 116 16.53 4.13 18.57
C GLN A 116 17.40 3.27 19.49
N GLU A 117 18.58 3.82 19.68
CA GLU A 117 19.60 3.69 20.70
C GLU A 117 20.78 2.80 20.31
N LYS A 118 21.70 3.39 19.56
CA LYS A 118 23.11 3.09 19.79
C LYS A 118 23.90 4.39 19.82
N LYS A 119 24.08 4.91 21.03
CA LYS A 119 25.24 5.71 21.35
C LYS A 119 26.48 4.83 21.20
N GLY A 120 27.35 5.14 20.24
CA GLY A 120 28.76 4.86 20.33
C GLY A 120 29.29 3.56 19.74
N GLN A 121 28.97 3.21 18.48
CA GLN A 121 29.87 2.42 17.62
C GLN A 121 29.60 2.74 16.14
N ILE A 122 30.58 3.31 15.48
CA ILE A 122 30.56 3.56 14.02
C ILE A 122 30.86 2.21 13.36
N ASN A 123 29.85 1.58 12.78
CA ASN A 123 30.00 0.35 11.99
C ASN A 123 29.95 0.70 10.51
N LEU A 124 30.91 0.22 9.74
CA LEU A 124 31.00 0.39 8.27
C LEU A 124 29.78 -0.15 7.48
N PHE A 125 28.81 -0.77 8.15
CA PHE A 125 27.56 -1.30 7.57
C PHE A 125 26.37 -0.32 7.71
N GLU A 126 26.53 0.86 8.29
CA GLU A 126 25.44 1.81 8.59
C GLU A 126 24.82 2.46 7.35
N GLU A 127 25.59 2.63 6.25
CA GLU A 127 25.05 3.22 5.00
C GLU A 127 23.88 2.41 4.40
N SER A 128 23.82 1.11 4.70
CA SER A 128 22.78 0.24 4.13
C SER A 128 21.42 0.41 4.81
N ASP A 129 21.41 0.64 6.10
CA ASP A 129 20.19 0.74 6.90
C ASP A 129 19.56 2.12 6.75
N ASP A 130 20.38 3.18 6.69
CA ASP A 130 19.91 4.55 6.46
C ASP A 130 19.19 4.70 5.12
N GLU A 131 19.64 3.99 4.07
CA GLU A 131 18.99 4.05 2.76
C GLU A 131 17.66 3.29 2.74
N ARG A 132 17.56 2.15 3.45
CA ARG A 132 16.30 1.41 3.62
C ARG A 132 15.28 2.26 4.38
N ASP A 133 15.70 2.87 5.48
CA ASP A 133 14.86 3.74 6.29
C ASP A 133 14.39 4.97 5.49
N LYS A 134 15.25 5.54 4.66
CA LYS A 134 14.88 6.64 3.76
C LYS A 134 13.81 6.20 2.76
N GLN A 135 14.00 5.05 2.11
CA GLN A 135 13.02 4.53 1.14
C GLN A 135 11.69 4.17 1.81
N ALA A 136 11.71 3.56 2.99
CA ALA A 136 10.51 3.27 3.77
C ALA A 136 9.79 4.57 4.16
N ASN A 137 10.53 5.60 4.57
CA ASN A 137 9.98 6.89 4.91
C ASN A 137 9.36 7.61 3.71
N GLU A 138 10.01 7.59 2.56
CA GLU A 138 9.48 8.17 1.32
C GLU A 138 8.17 7.49 0.91
N LEU A 139 8.13 6.15 0.91
CA LEU A 139 6.94 5.38 0.55
C LEU A 139 5.82 5.61 1.57
N ARG A 140 6.13 5.58 2.86
CA ARG A 140 5.17 5.84 3.94
C ARG A 140 4.55 7.22 3.83
N ASN A 141 5.35 8.24 3.56
CA ASN A 141 4.86 9.61 3.38
C ASN A 141 3.99 9.76 2.13
N LEU A 142 4.32 9.05 1.05
CA LEU A 142 3.50 9.04 -0.15
C LEU A 142 2.15 8.37 0.09
N ILE A 143 2.14 7.18 0.70
CA ILE A 143 0.91 6.45 1.02
C ILE A 143 0.00 7.29 1.92
N GLY A 144 0.56 7.96 2.92
CA GLY A 144 -0.21 8.83 3.82
C GLY A 144 -0.82 10.07 3.16
N LYS A 145 -0.48 10.35 1.90
CA LYS A 145 -1.06 11.44 1.08
C LYS A 145 -2.03 10.94 0.02
N LEU A 146 -2.22 9.63 -0.11
CA LEU A 146 -3.18 9.08 -1.07
C LEU A 146 -4.60 9.48 -0.66
N PRO A 147 -5.41 10.01 -1.59
CA PRO A 147 -6.79 10.39 -1.27
C PRO A 147 -7.64 9.14 -1.07
N SER A 148 -8.60 9.23 -0.18
CA SER A 148 -9.64 8.22 0.05
C SER A 148 -9.09 6.78 0.08
N LEU A 149 -8.18 6.53 1.01
CA LEU A 149 -7.42 5.29 1.12
C LEU A 149 -8.11 4.26 2.02
N SER A 150 -8.28 3.04 1.54
CA SER A 150 -8.61 1.87 2.37
C SER A 150 -7.39 0.96 2.50
N ILE A 151 -7.13 0.49 3.72
CA ILE A 151 -5.98 -0.34 4.06
C ILE A 151 -6.48 -1.73 4.46
N PHE A 152 -5.97 -2.75 3.77
CA PHE A 152 -6.20 -4.15 4.10
C PHE A 152 -4.93 -4.75 4.68
N ILE A 153 -5.04 -5.46 5.80
CA ILE A 153 -3.93 -6.15 6.46
C ILE A 153 -4.30 -7.63 6.52
N ASP A 154 -3.54 -8.44 5.81
CA ASP A 154 -3.72 -9.88 5.75
C ASP A 154 -2.90 -10.56 6.84
N GLU A 155 -3.46 -11.61 7.46
CA GLU A 155 -2.81 -12.40 8.52
C GLU A 155 -2.23 -11.57 9.68
N VAL A 156 -3.06 -10.75 10.30
CA VAL A 156 -2.70 -9.81 11.38
C VAL A 156 -1.94 -10.47 12.56
N HIS A 157 -1.90 -11.79 12.65
CA HIS A 157 -1.37 -12.53 13.82
C HIS A 157 0.06 -13.09 13.66
N HIS A 158 0.69 -12.98 12.47
CA HIS A 158 1.94 -13.71 12.20
C HIS A 158 3.26 -13.02 12.59
N ALA A 159 3.28 -11.75 12.92
CA ALA A 159 4.53 -11.06 13.25
C ALA A 159 4.32 -9.98 14.33
N VAL A 160 4.35 -10.39 15.59
CA VAL A 160 4.04 -9.51 16.74
C VAL A 160 4.85 -8.20 16.74
N SER A 161 6.14 -8.22 16.40
CA SER A 161 6.98 -7.02 16.39
C SER A 161 6.71 -6.10 15.20
N ASP A 162 6.55 -6.68 14.00
CA ASP A 162 6.31 -5.91 12.78
C ASP A 162 4.87 -5.42 12.71
N GLU A 163 3.95 -6.18 13.29
CA GLU A 163 2.56 -5.78 13.46
C GLU A 163 2.44 -4.51 14.34
N ILE A 164 3.13 -4.45 15.46
CA ILE A 164 3.13 -3.27 16.34
C ILE A 164 3.65 -2.04 15.58
N LYS A 165 4.74 -2.20 14.82
CA LYS A 165 5.30 -1.13 14.00
C LYS A 165 4.35 -0.70 12.87
N LEU A 166 3.73 -1.66 12.19
CA LEU A 166 2.76 -1.39 11.13
C LEU A 166 1.53 -0.68 11.69
N ARG A 167 1.01 -1.12 12.83
CA ARG A 167 -0.11 -0.44 13.52
C ARG A 167 0.21 1.01 13.83
N ALA A 168 1.42 1.31 14.32
CA ALA A 168 1.83 2.68 14.58
C ALA A 168 1.83 3.55 13.31
N VAL A 169 2.30 3.01 12.18
CA VAL A 169 2.27 3.68 10.87
C VAL A 169 0.83 3.91 10.41
N VAL A 170 -0.01 2.89 10.47
CA VAL A 170 -1.43 2.97 10.06
C VAL A 170 -2.21 3.95 10.93
N THR A 171 -1.98 3.94 12.25
CA THR A 171 -2.60 4.91 13.17
C THR A 171 -2.23 6.34 12.79
N LYS A 172 -0.96 6.58 12.44
CA LYS A 172 -0.50 7.90 11.99
C LYS A 172 -1.19 8.32 10.69
N TRP A 173 -1.37 7.41 9.74
CA TRP A 173 -2.11 7.70 8.51
C TRP A 173 -3.59 8.00 8.78
N ALA A 174 -4.22 7.24 9.66
CA ALA A 174 -5.62 7.46 10.04
C ALA A 174 -5.85 8.86 10.64
N GLN A 175 -4.87 9.41 11.36
CA GLN A 175 -4.93 10.77 11.89
C GLN A 175 -4.95 11.85 10.79
N ASN A 176 -4.43 11.56 9.60
CA ASN A 176 -4.37 12.50 8.48
C ASN A 176 -5.70 12.65 7.71
N LYS A 177 -6.78 12.00 8.14
CA LYS A 177 -8.11 12.03 7.50
C LYS A 177 -8.14 11.59 6.03
N THR A 178 -7.07 10.98 5.53
CA THR A 178 -7.00 10.42 4.17
C THR A 178 -7.37 8.94 4.12
N VAL A 179 -7.41 8.29 5.28
CA VAL A 179 -7.74 6.88 5.42
C VAL A 179 -9.21 6.73 5.74
N ASN A 180 -9.95 6.06 4.85
CA ASN A 180 -11.37 5.77 4.99
C ASN A 180 -11.61 4.57 5.92
N SER A 181 -10.83 3.51 5.73
CA SER A 181 -10.99 2.29 6.51
C SER A 181 -9.67 1.53 6.67
N VAL A 182 -9.60 0.75 7.74
CA VAL A 182 -8.53 -0.22 7.98
C VAL A 182 -9.19 -1.55 8.31
N ILE A 183 -8.96 -2.56 7.50
CA ILE A 183 -9.59 -3.88 7.59
C ILE A 183 -8.50 -4.93 7.77
N GLY A 184 -8.54 -5.63 8.91
CA GLY A 184 -7.68 -6.78 9.19
C GLY A 184 -8.39 -8.08 8.85
N PHE A 185 -7.67 -9.01 8.26
CA PHE A 185 -8.09 -10.38 8.05
C PHE A 185 -7.26 -11.32 8.92
N SER A 186 -7.92 -12.26 9.57
CA SER A 186 -7.29 -13.40 10.25
C SER A 186 -7.87 -14.68 9.68
N GLY A 187 -7.02 -15.57 9.21
CA GLY A 187 -7.41 -16.91 8.80
C GLY A 187 -7.51 -17.87 9.98
#